data_bb255c62232aac0d1bc4ee661bf9fc29
#
_entry.id   bb255c62232aac0d1bc4ee661bf9fc29
#
_cell.length_a   1.000
_cell.length_b   1.000
_cell.length_c   1.000
_cell.angle_alpha   90.00
_cell.angle_beta   90.00
_cell.angle_gamma   90.00
#
_symmetry.space_group_name_H-M   'P 1'
#
loop_
_entity.id
_entity.type
_entity.pdbx_description
1 polymer ?
#
loop_
_entity_poly.entity_id
_entity_poly.type
_entity_poly.pdbx_seq_one_letter_code
_entity_poly.pdbx_strand_id
1 'polypeptide(L)'
;ALIAPSLAMAFGWTNVFGLALIPLILVFGFYLLAARDAPDCPPPKSLGEYLKVLGDSDAWWFMFFYAVTFGGFVGLASSLTIYFNIQYGLDAKTAGFFTAACVFAGSLVRPIGGNVADRIGGVKSLTVMYILAAIFLAIVSVGLPEAWMALAVFVGAMLALGMGNGAVFQLVPQRFRREIGVMTGLVGMAGGIGGFYLA
;
A
#
# COMPACT_ATOMS: atom_id res chain seq x y z
N ALA A 1 0.34 4.81 13.15
CA ALA A 1 1.75 4.80 13.57
C ALA A 1 2.15 6.10 14.28
N LEU A 2 1.81 7.29 13.77
CA LEU A 2 2.31 8.59 14.29
C LEU A 2 1.79 8.92 15.69
N ILE A 3 0.51 8.74 15.94
CA ILE A 3 -0.18 9.20 17.16
C ILE A 3 -0.44 8.05 18.13
N ALA A 4 -0.61 6.84 17.61
CA ALA A 4 -1.01 5.68 18.39
C ALA A 4 -0.09 5.36 19.60
N PRO A 5 1.26 5.39 19.48
CA PRO A 5 2.12 5.13 20.64
C PRO A 5 1.95 6.16 21.74
N SER A 6 1.83 7.46 21.39
CA SER A 6 1.65 8.53 22.38
C SER A 6 0.29 8.45 23.07
N LEU A 7 -0.77 8.10 22.32
CA LEU A 7 -2.10 7.90 22.88
C LEU A 7 -2.16 6.64 23.75
N ALA A 8 -1.45 5.58 23.36
CA ALA A 8 -1.38 4.35 24.14
C ALA A 8 -0.69 4.55 25.50
N MET A 9 0.35 5.38 25.51
CA MET A 9 1.03 5.74 26.77
C MET A 9 0.16 6.61 27.69
N ALA A 10 -0.67 7.49 27.12
CA ALA A 10 -1.52 8.40 27.89
C ALA A 10 -2.83 7.75 28.35
N PHE A 11 -3.45 6.92 27.52
CA PHE A 11 -4.81 6.41 27.72
C PHE A 11 -4.92 4.87 27.77
N GLY A 12 -3.82 4.16 27.50
CA GLY A 12 -3.82 2.70 27.35
C GLY A 12 -4.33 2.23 25.98
N TRP A 13 -3.92 1.04 25.56
CA TRP A 13 -4.20 0.52 24.20
C TRP A 13 -5.69 0.34 23.88
N THR A 14 -6.50 -0.07 24.87
CA THR A 14 -7.94 -0.25 24.71
C THR A 14 -8.64 1.06 24.33
N ASN A 15 -8.25 2.15 24.98
CA ASN A 15 -8.84 3.47 24.72
C ASN A 15 -8.38 4.07 23.38
N VAL A 16 -7.21 3.70 22.87
CA VAL A 16 -6.78 4.11 21.51
C VAL A 16 -7.73 3.58 20.44
N PHE A 17 -8.17 2.32 20.57
CA PHE A 17 -9.17 1.77 19.65
C PHE A 17 -10.53 2.46 19.80
N GLY A 18 -10.94 2.77 21.03
CA GLY A 18 -12.15 3.55 21.30
C GLY A 18 -12.11 4.95 20.67
N LEU A 19 -10.97 5.65 20.81
CA LEU A 19 -10.77 6.96 20.19
C LEU A 19 -10.79 6.91 18.67
N ALA A 20 -10.32 5.81 18.06
CA ALA A 20 -10.36 5.62 16.61
C ALA A 20 -11.80 5.49 16.07
N LEU A 21 -12.78 5.11 16.90
CA LEU A 21 -14.18 5.07 16.49
C LEU A 21 -14.76 6.46 16.23
N ILE A 22 -14.27 7.50 16.89
CA ILE A 22 -14.80 8.87 16.73
C ILE A 22 -14.69 9.34 15.28
N PRO A 23 -13.48 9.40 14.67
CA PRO A 23 -13.37 9.79 13.26
C PRO A 23 -14.09 8.83 12.32
N LEU A 24 -14.14 7.53 12.65
CA LEU A 24 -14.85 6.55 11.84
C LEU A 24 -16.36 6.82 11.80
N ILE A 25 -16.98 7.10 12.94
CA ILE A 25 -18.40 7.44 13.04
C ILE A 25 -18.70 8.76 12.33
N LEU A 26 -17.83 9.76 12.45
CA LEU A 26 -18.00 11.04 11.77
C LEU A 26 -17.94 10.86 10.24
N VAL A 27 -16.96 10.12 9.74
CA VAL A 27 -16.83 9.83 8.30
C VAL A 27 -18.01 8.98 7.81
N PHE A 28 -18.43 7.99 8.59
CA PHE A 28 -19.60 7.16 8.24
C PHE A 28 -20.89 7.99 8.20
N GLY A 29 -21.11 8.85 9.19
CA GLY A 29 -22.25 9.77 9.20
C GLY A 29 -22.24 10.72 7.99
N PHE A 30 -21.09 11.30 7.67
CA PHE A 30 -20.93 12.13 6.47
C PHE A 30 -21.19 11.34 5.17
N TYR A 31 -20.67 10.11 5.11
CA TYR A 31 -20.90 9.22 3.97
C TYR A 31 -22.39 8.95 3.77
N LEU A 32 -23.13 8.60 4.81
CA LEU A 32 -24.56 8.34 4.72
C LEU A 32 -25.38 9.55 4.24
N LEU A 33 -24.92 10.77 4.57
CA LEU A 33 -25.61 12.01 4.19
C LEU A 33 -25.24 12.50 2.79
N ALA A 34 -23.98 12.32 2.38
CA ALA A 34 -23.42 12.93 1.18
C ALA A 34 -23.22 11.96 0.02
N ALA A 35 -23.04 10.65 0.27
CA ALA A 35 -22.78 9.69 -0.78
C ALA A 35 -24.06 9.43 -1.60
N ARG A 36 -23.88 9.44 -2.92
CA ARG A 36 -24.92 9.09 -3.89
C ARG A 36 -24.32 8.15 -4.94
N ASP A 37 -25.11 7.19 -5.38
CA ASP A 37 -24.69 6.31 -6.47
C ASP A 37 -24.49 7.11 -7.76
N ALA A 38 -23.56 6.64 -8.60
CA ALA A 38 -23.36 7.23 -9.91
C ALA A 38 -24.63 7.06 -10.76
N PRO A 39 -25.08 8.10 -11.52
CA PRO A 39 -26.30 8.05 -12.30
C PRO A 39 -26.30 6.94 -13.37
N ASP A 40 -25.13 6.55 -13.86
CA ASP A 40 -24.92 5.54 -14.89
C ASP A 40 -24.33 4.23 -14.32
N CYS A 41 -24.90 3.72 -13.23
CA CYS A 41 -24.48 2.41 -12.70
C CYS A 41 -24.86 1.29 -13.68
N PRO A 42 -23.89 0.55 -14.24
CA PRO A 42 -24.21 -0.61 -15.07
C PRO A 42 -24.91 -1.69 -14.24
N PRO A 43 -25.82 -2.47 -14.84
CA PRO A 43 -26.51 -3.53 -14.12
C PRO A 43 -25.52 -4.52 -13.51
N PRO A 44 -25.82 -5.07 -12.31
CA PRO A 44 -24.95 -6.03 -11.66
C PRO A 44 -24.80 -7.29 -12.55
N LYS A 45 -23.56 -7.69 -12.79
CA LYS A 45 -23.26 -8.92 -13.52
C LYS A 45 -23.33 -10.13 -12.58
N SER A 46 -23.59 -11.31 -13.14
CA SER A 46 -23.57 -12.55 -12.37
C SER A 46 -22.15 -12.89 -11.89
N LEU A 47 -22.03 -13.60 -10.75
CA LEU A 47 -20.74 -14.07 -10.25
C LEU A 47 -19.94 -14.86 -11.30
N GLY A 48 -20.61 -15.63 -12.14
CA GLY A 48 -19.97 -16.38 -13.22
C GLY A 48 -19.34 -15.48 -14.29
N GLU A 49 -19.92 -14.32 -14.57
CA GLU A 49 -19.34 -13.34 -15.49
C GLU A 49 -18.13 -12.64 -14.89
N TYR A 50 -18.14 -12.41 -13.58
CA TYR A 50 -17.00 -11.88 -12.85
C TYR A 50 -15.83 -12.85 -12.83
N LEU A 51 -16.08 -14.13 -12.60
CA LEU A 51 -15.04 -15.16 -12.58
C LEU A 51 -14.41 -15.44 -13.95
N LYS A 52 -15.08 -15.07 -15.06
CA LYS A 52 -14.50 -15.20 -16.41
C LYS A 52 -13.20 -14.42 -16.57
N VAL A 53 -13.02 -13.31 -15.83
CA VAL A 53 -11.78 -12.52 -15.86
C VAL A 53 -10.58 -13.34 -15.38
N LEU A 54 -10.79 -14.30 -14.48
CA LEU A 54 -9.73 -15.21 -14.01
C LEU A 54 -9.24 -16.21 -15.08
N GLY A 55 -9.95 -16.33 -16.20
CA GLY A 55 -9.49 -17.08 -17.38
C GLY A 55 -8.44 -16.34 -18.21
N ASP A 56 -8.26 -15.03 -17.98
CA ASP A 56 -7.25 -14.23 -18.66
C ASP A 56 -5.93 -14.27 -17.85
N SER A 57 -4.84 -14.65 -18.50
CA SER A 57 -3.52 -14.70 -17.85
C SER A 57 -3.03 -13.33 -17.35
N ASP A 58 -3.42 -12.25 -18.02
CA ASP A 58 -3.05 -10.89 -17.61
C ASP A 58 -3.66 -10.53 -16.25
N ALA A 59 -4.83 -11.07 -15.91
CA ALA A 59 -5.44 -10.86 -14.61
C ALA A 59 -4.54 -11.37 -13.47
N TRP A 60 -3.98 -12.57 -13.63
CA TRP A 60 -3.05 -13.16 -12.66
C TRP A 60 -1.76 -12.38 -12.53
N TRP A 61 -1.21 -11.88 -13.65
CA TRP A 61 -0.04 -11.03 -13.62
C TRP A 61 -0.28 -9.72 -12.88
N PHE A 62 -1.41 -9.05 -13.09
CA PHE A 62 -1.73 -7.81 -12.39
C PHE A 62 -2.00 -8.04 -10.90
N MET A 63 -2.65 -9.13 -10.55
CA MET A 63 -2.79 -9.57 -9.16
C MET A 63 -1.42 -9.82 -8.52
N PHE A 64 -0.52 -10.52 -9.19
CA PHE A 64 0.84 -10.78 -8.73
C PHE A 64 1.64 -9.47 -8.57
N PHE A 65 1.62 -8.60 -9.55
CA PHE A 65 2.32 -7.32 -9.46
C PHE A 65 1.84 -6.51 -8.25
N TYR A 66 0.55 -6.45 -8.01
CA TYR A 66 0.04 -5.72 -6.87
C TYR A 66 0.29 -6.45 -5.53
N ALA A 67 0.26 -7.76 -5.52
CA ALA A 67 0.66 -8.54 -4.35
C ALA A 67 2.11 -8.25 -3.94
N VAL A 68 3.01 -8.06 -4.90
CA VAL A 68 4.41 -7.70 -4.61
C VAL A 68 4.55 -6.23 -4.20
N THR A 69 3.96 -5.28 -4.95
CA THR A 69 4.13 -3.85 -4.65
C THR A 69 3.39 -3.44 -3.37
N PHE A 70 2.12 -3.75 -3.27
CA PHE A 70 1.32 -3.40 -2.10
C PHE A 70 1.60 -4.32 -0.92
N GLY A 71 1.76 -5.62 -1.19
CA GLY A 71 2.13 -6.58 -0.16
C GLY A 71 3.49 -6.26 0.47
N GLY A 72 4.50 -5.96 -0.34
CA GLY A 72 5.80 -5.52 0.14
C GLY A 72 5.73 -4.21 0.92
N PHE A 73 4.91 -3.25 0.46
CA PHE A 73 4.65 -2.01 1.17
C PHE A 73 4.03 -2.25 2.56
N VAL A 74 2.99 -3.09 2.65
CA VAL A 74 2.31 -3.41 3.91
C VAL A 74 3.20 -4.25 4.82
N GLY A 75 3.92 -5.23 4.27
CA GLY A 75 4.86 -6.06 5.02
C GLY A 75 5.95 -5.21 5.68
N LEU A 76 6.57 -4.29 4.93
CA LEU A 76 7.52 -3.35 5.53
C LEU A 76 6.85 -2.45 6.57
N ALA A 77 5.68 -1.90 6.28
CA ALA A 77 4.97 -1.02 7.19
C ALA A 77 4.66 -1.68 8.54
N SER A 78 4.39 -2.99 8.56
CA SER A 78 4.11 -3.75 9.78
C SER A 78 5.36 -4.12 10.57
N SER A 79 6.48 -4.37 9.90
CA SER A 79 7.72 -4.84 10.54
C SER A 79 8.72 -3.73 10.88
N LEU A 80 8.67 -2.56 10.21
CA LEU A 80 9.67 -1.49 10.40
C LEU A 80 9.79 -0.99 11.84
N THR A 81 8.68 -0.85 12.57
CA THR A 81 8.73 -0.39 13.98
C THR A 81 9.53 -1.35 14.84
N ILE A 82 9.31 -2.66 14.64
CA ILE A 82 10.04 -3.73 15.36
C ILE A 82 11.50 -3.73 14.91
N TYR A 83 11.76 -3.62 13.61
CA TYR A 83 13.11 -3.56 13.07
C TYR A 83 13.93 -2.42 13.67
N PHE A 84 13.42 -1.19 13.68
CA PHE A 84 14.12 -0.05 14.24
C PHE A 84 14.35 -0.17 15.74
N ASN A 85 13.41 -0.77 16.47
CA ASN A 85 13.57 -1.02 17.91
C ASN A 85 14.65 -2.08 18.17
N ILE A 86 14.60 -3.23 17.50
CA ILE A 86 15.52 -4.34 17.75
C ILE A 86 16.93 -4.04 17.21
N GLN A 87 17.02 -3.54 15.97
CA GLN A 87 18.31 -3.35 15.29
C GLN A 87 19.10 -2.14 15.80
N TYR A 88 18.39 -1.06 16.17
CA TYR A 88 19.01 0.22 16.55
C TYR A 88 18.71 0.64 18.00
N GLY A 89 17.95 -0.16 18.75
CA GLY A 89 17.61 0.17 20.14
C GLY A 89 16.73 1.40 20.30
N LEU A 90 16.00 1.83 19.22
CA LEU A 90 15.16 3.01 19.30
C LEU A 90 13.95 2.74 20.20
N ASP A 91 13.54 3.73 20.97
CA ASP A 91 12.30 3.68 21.73
C ASP A 91 11.07 3.56 20.81
N ALA A 92 9.99 3.02 21.32
CA ALA A 92 8.78 2.73 20.55
C ALA A 92 8.20 3.98 19.86
N LYS A 93 8.35 5.15 20.45
CA LYS A 93 7.87 6.42 19.87
C LYS A 93 8.70 6.82 18.66
N THR A 94 10.02 6.83 18.79
CA THR A 94 10.97 7.19 17.71
C THR A 94 10.88 6.16 16.56
N ALA A 95 10.87 4.86 16.87
CA ALA A 95 10.65 3.80 15.87
C ALA A 95 9.32 3.97 15.14
N GLY A 96 8.25 4.34 15.85
CA GLY A 96 6.95 4.66 15.28
C GLY A 96 6.98 5.87 14.34
N PHE A 97 7.72 6.92 14.68
CA PHE A 97 7.92 8.08 13.78
C PHE A 97 8.69 7.72 12.51
N PHE A 98 9.73 6.89 12.62
CA PHE A 98 10.50 6.43 11.47
C PHE A 98 9.62 5.59 10.52
N THR A 99 8.86 4.66 11.08
CA THR A 99 7.88 3.87 10.30
C THR A 99 6.85 4.77 9.64
N ALA A 100 6.30 5.74 10.39
CA ALA A 100 5.32 6.68 9.85
C ALA A 100 5.88 7.52 8.69
N ALA A 101 7.13 7.98 8.79
CA ALA A 101 7.78 8.72 7.70
C ALA A 101 7.89 7.87 6.43
N CYS A 102 8.32 6.60 6.57
CA CYS A 102 8.37 5.65 5.45
C CYS A 102 6.99 5.43 4.81
N VAL A 103 5.98 5.12 5.61
CA VAL A 103 4.61 4.85 5.14
C VAL A 103 3.99 6.09 4.48
N PHE A 104 4.21 7.26 5.07
CA PHE A 104 3.69 8.51 4.55
C PHE A 104 4.30 8.86 3.19
N ALA A 105 5.63 8.77 3.08
CA ALA A 105 6.34 9.01 1.84
C ALA A 105 5.83 8.09 0.71
N GLY A 106 5.78 6.77 0.96
CA GLY A 106 5.32 5.80 -0.03
C GLY A 106 3.82 5.90 -0.35
N SER A 107 3.00 6.39 0.57
CA SER A 107 1.56 6.60 0.31
C SER A 107 1.32 7.83 -0.56
N LEU A 108 2.00 8.94 -0.29
CA LEU A 108 1.83 10.18 -1.05
C LEU A 108 2.35 10.11 -2.48
N VAL A 109 3.34 9.27 -2.74
CA VAL A 109 3.95 9.17 -4.09
C VAL A 109 3.11 8.36 -5.09
N ARG A 110 2.07 7.65 -4.65
CA ARG A 110 1.24 6.79 -5.53
C ARG A 110 0.68 7.52 -6.75
N PRO A 111 0.11 8.73 -6.65
CA PRO A 111 -0.37 9.47 -7.83
C PRO A 111 0.75 9.80 -8.81
N ILE A 112 1.96 10.06 -8.30
CA ILE A 112 3.15 10.32 -9.13
C ILE A 112 3.51 9.06 -9.90
N GLY A 113 3.45 7.87 -9.26
CA GLY A 113 3.69 6.59 -9.91
C GLY A 113 2.73 6.33 -11.07
N GLY A 114 1.44 6.62 -10.90
CA GLY A 114 0.44 6.56 -11.97
C GLY A 114 0.76 7.50 -13.12
N ASN A 115 1.09 8.75 -12.83
CA ASN A 115 1.46 9.75 -13.85
C ASN A 115 2.73 9.36 -14.62
N VAL A 116 3.74 8.81 -13.95
CA VAL A 116 4.94 8.28 -14.60
C VAL A 116 4.58 7.11 -15.51
N ALA A 117 3.72 6.21 -15.06
CA ALA A 117 3.25 5.08 -15.83
C ALA A 117 2.46 5.52 -17.08
N ASP A 118 1.68 6.60 -17.00
CA ASP A 118 1.00 7.20 -18.15
C ASP A 118 1.98 7.71 -19.22
N ARG A 119 3.15 8.23 -18.82
CA ARG A 119 4.13 8.82 -19.74
C ARG A 119 5.06 7.82 -20.38
N ILE A 120 5.61 6.87 -19.60
CA ILE A 120 6.65 5.93 -20.07
C ILE A 120 6.12 4.52 -20.32
N GLY A 121 4.85 4.27 -19.96
CA GLY A 121 4.22 2.97 -20.02
C GLY A 121 4.26 2.22 -18.67
N GLY A 122 3.16 1.59 -18.30
CA GLY A 122 3.00 0.96 -16.98
C GLY A 122 3.99 -0.19 -16.72
N VAL A 123 4.24 -1.05 -17.72
CA VAL A 123 5.19 -2.17 -17.57
C VAL A 123 6.61 -1.68 -17.35
N LYS A 124 7.06 -0.68 -18.12
CA LYS A 124 8.39 -0.09 -17.95
C LYS A 124 8.52 0.59 -16.59
N SER A 125 7.49 1.33 -16.18
CA SER A 125 7.44 1.98 -14.86
C SER A 125 7.57 0.95 -13.76
N LEU A 126 6.78 -0.12 -13.78
CA LEU A 126 6.85 -1.21 -12.80
C LEU A 126 8.22 -1.87 -12.75
N THR A 127 8.82 -2.16 -13.91
CA THR A 127 10.17 -2.76 -13.98
C THR A 127 11.20 -1.87 -13.25
N VAL A 128 11.19 -0.56 -13.52
CA VAL A 128 12.07 0.38 -12.83
C VAL A 128 11.80 0.40 -11.32
N MET A 129 10.54 0.44 -10.90
CA MET A 129 10.18 0.47 -9.48
C MET A 129 10.59 -0.81 -8.75
N TYR A 130 10.45 -1.98 -9.37
CA TYR A 130 10.93 -3.24 -8.79
C TYR A 130 12.45 -3.28 -8.64
N ILE A 131 13.18 -2.82 -9.65
CA ILE A 131 14.66 -2.75 -9.60
C ILE A 131 15.09 -1.81 -8.47
N LEU A 132 14.49 -0.62 -8.38
CA LEU A 132 14.80 0.33 -7.31
C LEU A 132 14.46 -0.24 -5.93
N ALA A 133 13.30 -0.85 -5.75
CA ALA A 133 12.93 -1.47 -4.49
C ALA A 133 13.93 -2.58 -4.10
N ALA A 134 14.31 -3.44 -5.06
CA ALA A 134 15.29 -4.50 -4.82
C ALA A 134 16.67 -3.93 -4.43
N ILE A 135 17.13 -2.86 -5.08
CA ILE A 135 18.39 -2.19 -4.75
C ILE A 135 18.34 -1.64 -3.32
N PHE A 136 17.31 -0.90 -2.97
CA PHE A 136 17.18 -0.33 -1.62
C PHE A 136 17.12 -1.43 -0.55
N LEU A 137 16.38 -2.51 -0.78
CA LEU A 137 16.32 -3.63 0.16
C LEU A 137 17.66 -4.36 0.27
N ALA A 138 18.39 -4.51 -0.84
CA ALA A 138 19.73 -5.07 -0.84
C ALA A 138 20.71 -4.18 -0.02
N ILE A 139 20.60 -2.85 -0.11
CA ILE A 139 21.41 -1.94 0.69
C ILE A 139 21.11 -2.11 2.19
N VAL A 140 19.83 -2.24 2.56
CA VAL A 140 19.45 -2.47 3.97
C VAL A 140 20.01 -3.82 4.47
N SER A 141 20.04 -4.85 3.62
CA SER A 141 20.49 -6.20 4.03
C SER A 141 21.98 -6.28 4.39
N VAL A 142 22.79 -5.31 3.97
CA VAL A 142 24.22 -5.22 4.33
C VAL A 142 24.42 -4.80 5.81
N GLY A 143 23.38 -4.28 6.46
CA GLY A 143 23.44 -3.78 7.84
C GLY A 143 24.03 -2.37 7.88
N LEU A 144 23.16 -1.37 7.93
CA LEU A 144 23.60 0.02 7.98
C LEU A 144 23.99 0.40 9.43
N PRO A 145 25.06 1.21 9.62
CA PRO A 145 25.58 1.51 10.95
C PRO A 145 24.67 2.43 11.76
N GLU A 146 23.87 3.28 11.08
CA GLU A 146 23.04 4.28 11.75
C GLU A 146 21.57 4.17 11.33
N ALA A 147 20.67 4.38 12.30
CA ALA A 147 19.22 4.34 12.10
C ALA A 147 18.74 5.35 11.03
N TRP A 148 19.36 6.52 10.94
CA TRP A 148 19.00 7.52 9.93
C TRP A 148 19.34 7.10 8.51
N MET A 149 20.45 6.38 8.32
CA MET A 149 20.79 5.80 7.02
C MET A 149 19.76 4.74 6.62
N ALA A 150 19.41 3.86 7.54
CA ALA A 150 18.37 2.86 7.31
C ALA A 150 17.01 3.52 6.99
N LEU A 151 16.64 4.57 7.73
CA LEU A 151 15.43 5.34 7.44
C LEU A 151 15.44 5.87 6.01
N ALA A 152 16.51 6.52 5.58
CA ALA A 152 16.61 7.08 4.22
C ALA A 152 16.46 6.01 3.13
N VAL A 153 17.10 4.85 3.33
CA VAL A 153 17.03 3.73 2.39
C VAL A 153 15.64 3.10 2.38
N PHE A 154 15.00 2.91 3.56
CA PHE A 154 13.63 2.42 3.61
C PHE A 154 12.62 3.41 3.01
N VAL A 155 12.81 4.71 3.19
CA VAL A 155 11.99 5.72 2.49
C VAL A 155 12.13 5.55 0.98
N GLY A 156 13.34 5.34 0.45
CA GLY A 156 13.57 5.04 -0.96
C GLY A 156 12.83 3.78 -1.43
N ALA A 157 12.91 2.69 -0.67
CA ALA A 157 12.18 1.45 -0.96
C ALA A 157 10.66 1.67 -0.96
N MET A 158 10.13 2.38 0.03
CA MET A 158 8.71 2.66 0.16
C MET A 158 8.21 3.61 -0.94
N LEU A 159 9.02 4.58 -1.38
CA LEU A 159 8.73 5.41 -2.54
C LEU A 159 8.63 4.55 -3.81
N ALA A 160 9.58 3.65 -4.04
CA ALA A 160 9.56 2.76 -5.19
C ALA A 160 8.31 1.84 -5.19
N LEU A 161 8.01 1.19 -4.06
CA LEU A 161 6.82 0.35 -3.93
C LEU A 161 5.52 1.17 -4.06
N GLY A 162 5.48 2.37 -3.48
CA GLY A 162 4.33 3.27 -3.59
C GLY A 162 4.06 3.72 -5.03
N MET A 163 5.10 4.10 -5.77
CA MET A 163 4.98 4.41 -7.20
C MET A 163 4.54 3.18 -7.99
N GLY A 164 5.05 1.99 -7.67
CA GLY A 164 4.63 0.72 -8.25
C GLY A 164 3.14 0.47 -8.07
N ASN A 165 2.60 0.75 -6.87
CA ASN A 165 1.17 0.65 -6.60
C ASN A 165 0.34 1.53 -7.56
N GLY A 166 0.77 2.77 -7.80
CA GLY A 166 0.12 3.68 -8.74
C GLY A 166 0.20 3.17 -10.18
N ALA A 167 1.33 2.60 -10.58
CA ALA A 167 1.53 2.05 -11.92
C ALA A 167 0.65 0.82 -12.21
N VAL A 168 0.43 -0.07 -11.23
CA VAL A 168 -0.48 -1.22 -11.41
C VAL A 168 -1.91 -0.74 -11.65
N PHE A 169 -2.41 0.20 -10.84
CA PHE A 169 -3.76 0.73 -11.01
C PHE A 169 -3.94 1.57 -12.28
N GLN A 170 -2.87 2.03 -12.88
CA GLN A 170 -2.90 2.65 -14.21
C GLN A 170 -3.05 1.58 -15.32
N LEU A 171 -2.42 0.41 -15.18
CA LEU A 171 -2.50 -0.68 -16.15
C LEU A 171 -3.87 -1.37 -16.17
N VAL A 172 -4.52 -1.53 -15.01
CA VAL A 172 -5.80 -2.24 -14.88
C VAL A 172 -6.88 -1.67 -15.82
N PRO A 173 -7.20 -0.36 -15.82
CA PRO A 173 -8.22 0.19 -16.70
C PRO A 173 -7.84 0.19 -18.17
N GLN A 174 -6.57 0.14 -18.51
CA GLN A 174 -6.13 0.05 -19.91
C GLN A 174 -6.43 -1.32 -20.50
N ARG A 175 -6.24 -2.39 -19.75
CA ARG A 175 -6.42 -3.76 -20.20
C ARG A 175 -7.84 -4.29 -19.98
N PHE A 176 -8.49 -3.94 -18.87
CA PHE A 176 -9.77 -4.47 -18.42
C PHE A 176 -10.87 -3.39 -18.32
N ARG A 177 -11.10 -2.65 -19.42
CA ARG A 177 -12.07 -1.54 -19.45
C ARG A 177 -13.50 -1.94 -19.09
N ARG A 178 -13.93 -3.13 -19.55
CA ARG A 178 -15.30 -3.62 -19.32
C ARG A 178 -15.50 -4.27 -17.96
N GLU A 179 -14.43 -4.81 -17.41
CA GLU A 179 -14.39 -5.56 -16.16
C GLU A 179 -13.63 -4.80 -15.05
N ILE A 180 -13.47 -3.48 -15.21
CA ILE A 180 -12.62 -2.63 -14.33
C ILE A 180 -12.96 -2.78 -12.85
N GLY A 181 -14.24 -2.82 -12.48
CA GLY A 181 -14.65 -2.95 -11.08
C GLY A 181 -14.24 -4.28 -10.46
N VAL A 182 -14.43 -5.38 -11.20
CA VAL A 182 -14.04 -6.72 -10.76
C VAL A 182 -12.53 -6.84 -10.67
N MET A 183 -11.86 -6.41 -11.73
CA MET A 183 -10.39 -6.52 -11.79
C MET A 183 -9.71 -5.67 -10.71
N THR A 184 -10.23 -4.48 -10.44
CA THR A 184 -9.76 -3.62 -9.34
C THR A 184 -9.93 -4.32 -7.98
N GLY A 185 -11.07 -4.99 -7.78
CA GLY A 185 -11.33 -5.77 -6.56
C GLY A 185 -10.39 -6.96 -6.40
N LEU A 186 -10.17 -7.74 -7.47
CA LEU A 186 -9.27 -8.89 -7.47
C LEU A 186 -7.81 -8.48 -7.22
N VAL A 187 -7.35 -7.42 -7.87
CA VAL A 187 -6.02 -6.85 -7.66
C VAL A 187 -5.87 -6.37 -6.22
N GLY A 188 -6.89 -5.66 -5.69
CA GLY A 188 -6.89 -5.22 -4.28
C GLY A 188 -6.83 -6.38 -3.29
N MET A 189 -7.61 -7.44 -3.54
CA MET A 189 -7.57 -8.68 -2.74
C MET A 189 -6.18 -9.32 -2.77
N ALA A 190 -5.57 -9.45 -3.95
CA ALA A 190 -4.22 -10.00 -4.10
C ALA A 190 -3.17 -9.19 -3.34
N GLY A 191 -3.30 -7.85 -3.31
CA GLY A 191 -2.46 -6.98 -2.49
C GLY A 191 -2.58 -7.27 -0.99
N GLY A 192 -3.78 -7.51 -0.49
CA GLY A 192 -4.01 -7.92 0.90
C GLY A 192 -3.38 -9.27 1.22
N ILE A 193 -3.52 -10.26 0.34
CA ILE A 193 -2.87 -11.57 0.47
C ILE A 193 -1.34 -11.42 0.47
N GLY A 194 -0.80 -10.61 -0.46
CA GLY A 194 0.63 -10.30 -0.50
C GLY A 194 1.13 -9.64 0.80
N GLY A 195 0.36 -8.72 1.38
CA GLY A 195 0.66 -8.09 2.67
C GLY A 195 0.74 -9.09 3.82
N PHE A 196 -0.13 -10.09 3.82
CA PHE A 196 -0.09 -11.16 4.82
C PHE A 196 1.14 -12.06 4.69
N TYR A 197 1.51 -12.43 3.45
CA TYR A 197 2.65 -13.33 3.24
C TYR A 197 4.03 -12.66 3.35
N LEU A 198 4.11 -11.34 3.12
CA LEU A 198 5.36 -10.58 3.13
C LEU A 198 5.59 -9.81 4.45
N ALA A 199 4.64 -9.84 5.39
CA ALA A 199 4.78 -9.29 6.74
C ALA A 199 5.42 -10.29 7.70
#